data_60d78c78534c9500423018dd788bb5f9
#
_entry.id   60d78c78534c9500423018dd788bb5f9
#
_cell.length_a   1.000
_cell.length_b   1.000
_cell.length_c   1.000
_cell.angle_alpha   90.00
_cell.angle_beta   90.00
_cell.angle_gamma   90.00
#
_symmetry.space_group_name_H-M   'P 1'
#
loop_
_entity.id
_entity.type
_entity.pdbx_description
1 polymer ?
#
loop_
_entity_poly.entity_id
_entity_poly.type
_entity_poly.pdbx_seq_one_letter_code
_entity_poly.pdbx_strand_id
1 'polypeptide(L)'
;MGIMRPSTMLASRLAWLVLACALAPPALAARTFVDDAGRKVELPDRVERVYAAGPPASVLVFALAPDKLIGWTRAFRADEAQWIPRKYAELPELGRLTGRGNTASVEVVLKAKPDVIVDVGSTARTFASLADRVQEQTGIPYVLLDGHLDATPAQIEKMATVLGVPERGREIADYAKRLIDNLHERIAAIPASERPEVYYARGPQGLVTGLGGSINVEMIEFLGAVNVAGGTRGGLANVGLEQVVLWDPQVIVTNDPAFYRDVWTLPVWNSIEAVRRHRVYLSPHLPFGWFDYPPGANRLIGLLWLADILYPRVFHYDLAREVEEFYGLFYHRKPTAEQVRELLGEPGVAPR
;
A
#
# COMPACT_ATOMS: atom_id res chain seq x y z
N MET A 1 -25.33 4.60 -88.17
CA MET A 1 -25.22 3.27 -87.57
C MET A 1 -23.91 3.23 -86.76
N GLY A 2 -23.93 3.54 -85.53
CA GLY A 2 -22.77 3.69 -84.67
C GLY A 2 -23.09 3.11 -83.29
N ILE A 3 -22.46 2.03 -82.94
CA ILE A 3 -22.63 1.21 -81.73
C ILE A 3 -21.86 1.91 -80.58
N MET A 4 -22.59 2.38 -79.63
CA MET A 4 -22.02 2.86 -78.33
C MET A 4 -21.66 1.67 -77.43
N ARG A 5 -20.41 1.58 -77.02
CA ARG A 5 -19.93 0.64 -75.96
C ARG A 5 -20.16 1.23 -74.57
N PRO A 6 -20.78 0.53 -73.63
CA PRO A 6 -20.78 0.90 -72.24
C PRO A 6 -19.86 -0.03 -71.45
N SER A 7 -18.68 0.41 -70.95
CA SER A 7 -17.94 -0.35 -69.96
C SER A 7 -16.69 0.39 -69.42
N THR A 8 -16.88 1.49 -68.67
CA THR A 8 -15.77 2.07 -67.86
C THR A 8 -16.19 2.65 -66.52
N MET A 9 -17.42 2.48 -66.06
CA MET A 9 -17.87 3.05 -64.79
C MET A 9 -17.97 2.08 -63.60
N LEU A 10 -17.77 0.76 -63.80
CA LEU A 10 -17.88 -0.21 -62.67
C LEU A 10 -16.53 -0.46 -61.97
N ALA A 11 -15.38 -0.25 -62.66
CA ALA A 11 -14.07 -0.52 -62.06
C ALA A 11 -13.61 0.55 -61.04
N SER A 12 -14.11 1.77 -61.12
CA SER A 12 -13.66 2.85 -60.24
C SER A 12 -14.35 2.84 -58.82
N ARG A 13 -15.51 2.20 -58.70
CA ARG A 13 -16.21 2.12 -57.41
C ARG A 13 -15.69 1.00 -56.51
N LEU A 14 -15.08 -0.05 -57.07
CA LEU A 14 -14.48 -1.14 -56.27
C LEU A 14 -13.14 -0.75 -55.66
N ALA A 15 -12.38 0.15 -56.30
CA ALA A 15 -11.08 0.62 -55.79
C ALA A 15 -11.20 1.52 -54.57
N TRP A 16 -12.31 2.27 -54.43
CA TRP A 16 -12.55 3.12 -53.28
C TRP A 16 -13.02 2.36 -52.02
N LEU A 17 -13.66 1.20 -52.17
CA LEU A 17 -14.10 0.35 -51.07
C LEU A 17 -12.95 -0.43 -50.43
N VAL A 18 -11.92 -0.79 -51.20
CA VAL A 18 -10.73 -1.49 -50.67
C VAL A 18 -9.77 -0.54 -49.95
N LEU A 19 -9.74 0.74 -50.31
CA LEU A 19 -8.86 1.73 -49.69
C LEU A 19 -9.42 2.27 -48.35
N ALA A 20 -10.73 2.21 -48.13
CA ALA A 20 -11.37 2.62 -46.87
C ALA A 20 -11.19 1.61 -45.73
N CYS A 21 -10.92 0.32 -46.03
CA CYS A 21 -10.60 -0.69 -45.01
C CYS A 21 -9.17 -0.63 -44.49
N ALA A 22 -8.25 0.06 -45.15
CA ALA A 22 -6.82 0.13 -44.77
C ALA A 22 -6.51 1.25 -43.76
N LEU A 23 -7.48 2.09 -43.41
CA LEU A 23 -7.33 3.21 -42.48
C LEU A 23 -8.11 3.05 -41.15
N ALA A 24 -8.59 1.84 -40.86
CA ALA A 24 -9.08 1.56 -39.50
C ALA A 24 -7.85 1.62 -38.57
N PRO A 25 -7.82 2.50 -37.58
CA PRO A 25 -6.77 2.45 -36.57
C PRO A 25 -6.77 1.03 -35.98
N PRO A 26 -5.60 0.44 -35.71
CA PRO A 26 -5.56 -0.84 -35.03
C PRO A 26 -6.43 -0.71 -33.78
N ALA A 27 -7.49 -1.51 -33.71
CA ALA A 27 -8.23 -1.66 -32.47
C ALA A 27 -7.18 -2.06 -31.44
N LEU A 28 -6.88 -1.16 -30.49
CA LEU A 28 -6.02 -1.47 -29.36
C LEU A 28 -6.64 -2.70 -28.72
N ALA A 29 -5.98 -3.84 -28.82
CA ALA A 29 -6.48 -5.07 -28.25
C ALA A 29 -6.60 -4.81 -26.74
N ALA A 30 -7.81 -4.93 -26.20
CA ALA A 30 -8.05 -4.83 -24.79
C ALA A 30 -7.90 -6.22 -24.18
N ARG A 31 -7.25 -6.28 -23.00
CA ARG A 31 -7.14 -7.53 -22.24
C ARG A 31 -8.06 -7.49 -21.02
N THR A 32 -8.87 -8.52 -20.87
CA THR A 32 -9.74 -8.64 -19.71
C THR A 32 -8.92 -9.06 -18.48
N PHE A 33 -9.01 -8.29 -17.40
CA PHE A 33 -8.42 -8.57 -16.10
C PHE A 33 -9.53 -8.75 -15.05
N VAL A 34 -9.41 -9.77 -14.20
CA VAL A 34 -10.34 -9.96 -13.07
C VAL A 34 -9.65 -9.48 -11.80
N ASP A 35 -10.18 -8.43 -11.20
CA ASP A 35 -9.64 -7.86 -9.96
C ASP A 35 -10.08 -8.64 -8.70
N ASP A 36 -9.59 -8.24 -7.52
CA ASP A 36 -9.87 -8.95 -6.27
C ASP A 36 -11.28 -8.72 -5.71
N ALA A 37 -12.03 -7.79 -6.29
CA ALA A 37 -13.47 -7.65 -6.05
C ALA A 37 -14.31 -8.52 -7.01
N GLY A 38 -13.69 -9.33 -7.89
CA GLY A 38 -14.33 -10.16 -8.89
C GLY A 38 -14.84 -9.39 -10.11
N ARG A 39 -14.44 -8.13 -10.29
CA ARG A 39 -14.84 -7.27 -11.40
C ARG A 39 -14.01 -7.59 -12.65
N LYS A 40 -14.67 -7.67 -13.80
CA LYS A 40 -14.00 -7.77 -15.11
C LYS A 40 -13.65 -6.37 -15.58
N VAL A 41 -12.38 -6.08 -15.73
CA VAL A 41 -11.85 -4.77 -16.12
C VAL A 41 -11.13 -4.92 -17.46
N GLU A 42 -11.54 -4.15 -18.45
CA GLU A 42 -10.89 -4.12 -19.77
C GLU A 42 -9.70 -3.15 -19.69
N LEU A 43 -8.50 -3.71 -19.74
CA LEU A 43 -7.24 -2.96 -19.70
C LEU A 43 -6.71 -2.72 -21.11
N PRO A 44 -6.07 -1.59 -21.37
CA PRO A 44 -5.33 -1.39 -22.62
C PRO A 44 -4.14 -2.36 -22.69
N ASP A 45 -3.71 -2.73 -23.88
CA ASP A 45 -2.54 -3.59 -24.09
C ASP A 45 -1.29 -3.06 -23.40
N ARG A 46 -1.12 -1.75 -23.42
CA ARG A 46 0.01 -1.05 -22.82
C ARG A 46 -0.46 -0.02 -21.81
N VAL A 47 0.04 -0.16 -20.59
CA VAL A 47 -0.19 0.77 -19.49
C VAL A 47 1.11 1.55 -19.26
N GLU A 48 1.06 2.88 -19.44
CA GLU A 48 2.20 3.78 -19.25
C GLU A 48 1.92 4.85 -18.20
N ARG A 49 0.65 5.15 -17.95
CA ARG A 49 0.22 6.22 -17.05
C ARG A 49 -0.73 5.69 -16.00
N VAL A 50 -0.26 5.58 -14.77
CA VAL A 50 -1.00 4.98 -13.67
C VAL A 50 -1.38 6.01 -12.63
N TYR A 51 -2.66 6.12 -12.36
CA TYR A 51 -3.20 6.88 -11.24
C TYR A 51 -3.41 5.95 -10.05
N ALA A 52 -2.77 6.22 -8.92
CA ALA A 52 -3.00 5.50 -7.68
C ALA A 52 -4.17 6.13 -6.92
N ALA A 53 -5.26 5.38 -6.74
CA ALA A 53 -6.46 5.87 -6.07
C ALA A 53 -6.26 6.12 -4.57
N GLY A 54 -5.35 5.36 -3.95
CA GLY A 54 -5.02 5.46 -2.54
C GLY A 54 -3.52 5.34 -2.25
N PRO A 55 -3.08 5.72 -1.05
CA PRO A 55 -1.67 5.67 -0.67
C PRO A 55 -1.01 4.29 -0.79
N PRO A 56 -1.63 3.16 -0.40
CA PRO A 56 -1.02 1.85 -0.57
C PRO A 56 -0.72 1.52 -2.04
N ALA A 57 -1.64 1.88 -2.95
CA ALA A 57 -1.45 1.67 -4.39
C ALA A 57 -0.28 2.49 -4.93
N SER A 58 -0.10 3.75 -4.47
CA SER A 58 1.02 4.59 -4.92
C SER A 58 2.37 4.02 -4.53
N VAL A 59 2.49 3.46 -3.32
CA VAL A 59 3.72 2.78 -2.86
C VAL A 59 4.00 1.53 -3.69
N LEU A 60 2.98 0.73 -3.99
CA LEU A 60 3.14 -0.50 -4.76
C LEU A 60 3.49 -0.22 -6.23
N VAL A 61 2.84 0.75 -6.88
CA VAL A 61 3.20 1.17 -8.24
C VAL A 61 4.62 1.70 -8.28
N PHE A 62 5.00 2.52 -7.31
CA PHE A 62 6.36 3.04 -7.19
C PHE A 62 7.40 1.91 -7.05
N ALA A 63 7.14 0.89 -6.25
CA ALA A 63 8.04 -0.25 -6.08
C ALA A 63 8.22 -1.07 -7.35
N LEU A 64 7.13 -1.26 -8.13
CA LEU A 64 7.12 -2.11 -9.31
C LEU A 64 7.54 -1.38 -10.59
N ALA A 65 7.00 -0.19 -10.83
CA ALA A 65 7.16 0.56 -12.09
C ALA A 65 7.10 2.07 -11.82
N PRO A 66 8.12 2.65 -11.18
CA PRO A 66 8.11 4.04 -10.74
C PRO A 66 7.92 5.05 -11.89
N ASP A 67 8.41 4.73 -13.09
CA ASP A 67 8.27 5.61 -14.27
C ASP A 67 6.82 5.67 -14.81
N LYS A 68 5.94 4.75 -14.41
CA LYS A 68 4.52 4.74 -14.79
C LYS A 68 3.63 5.49 -13.80
N LEU A 69 4.11 5.76 -12.58
CA LEU A 69 3.37 6.54 -11.60
C LEU A 69 3.31 8.01 -12.02
N ILE A 70 2.11 8.55 -12.24
CA ILE A 70 1.94 9.93 -12.75
C ILE A 70 1.88 10.99 -11.65
N GLY A 71 1.80 10.60 -10.40
CA GLY A 71 1.78 11.49 -9.25
C GLY A 71 1.48 10.77 -7.95
N TRP A 72 1.65 11.47 -6.85
CA TRP A 72 1.44 10.96 -5.50
C TRP A 72 0.08 11.39 -4.95
N THR A 73 -0.40 10.65 -3.97
CA THR A 73 -1.64 10.99 -3.25
C THR A 73 -1.49 12.19 -2.30
N ARG A 74 -0.26 12.58 -1.98
CA ARG A 74 0.13 13.80 -1.28
C ARG A 74 1.58 14.16 -1.63
N ALA A 75 1.95 15.40 -1.45
CA ALA A 75 3.34 15.82 -1.54
C ALA A 75 4.18 15.21 -0.39
N PHE A 76 5.44 14.94 -0.67
CA PHE A 76 6.41 14.55 0.36
C PHE A 76 6.86 15.75 1.19
N ARG A 77 7.06 15.54 2.48
CA ARG A 77 7.83 16.46 3.31
C ARG A 77 9.32 16.36 2.96
N ALA A 78 10.09 17.35 3.36
CA ALA A 78 11.54 17.38 3.06
C ALA A 78 12.31 16.19 3.65
N ASP A 79 11.92 15.75 4.84
CA ASP A 79 12.47 14.57 5.52
C ASP A 79 12.13 13.25 4.83
N GLU A 80 10.98 13.16 4.17
CA GLU A 80 10.56 11.98 3.40
C GLU A 80 11.19 11.95 2.00
N ALA A 81 11.27 13.11 1.34
CA ALA A 81 11.74 13.22 -0.05
C ALA A 81 13.19 12.73 -0.23
N GLN A 82 14.02 12.87 0.78
CA GLN A 82 15.42 12.41 0.73
C GLN A 82 15.58 10.89 0.66
N TRP A 83 14.52 10.11 0.93
CA TRP A 83 14.53 8.65 0.90
C TRP A 83 14.12 8.06 -0.47
N ILE A 84 13.71 8.91 -1.38
CA ILE A 84 13.21 8.54 -2.71
C ILE A 84 14.09 9.21 -3.77
N PRO A 85 14.39 8.57 -4.92
CA PRO A 85 15.08 9.23 -6.01
C PRO A 85 14.35 10.52 -6.42
N ARG A 86 15.09 11.61 -6.55
CA ARG A 86 14.56 12.96 -6.71
C ARG A 86 13.48 13.08 -7.80
N LYS A 87 13.71 12.45 -8.96
CA LYS A 87 12.74 12.49 -10.08
C LYS A 87 11.35 11.97 -9.72
N TYR A 88 11.25 11.05 -8.76
CA TYR A 88 9.97 10.51 -8.31
C TYR A 88 9.41 11.29 -7.11
N ALA A 89 10.28 11.78 -6.23
CA ALA A 89 9.86 12.63 -5.12
C ALA A 89 9.20 13.94 -5.59
N GLU A 90 9.62 14.46 -6.75
CA GLU A 90 9.11 15.68 -7.37
C GLU A 90 7.87 15.48 -8.25
N LEU A 91 7.32 14.26 -8.36
CA LEU A 91 6.05 14.03 -9.05
C LEU A 91 4.91 14.83 -8.39
N PRO A 92 3.93 15.30 -9.19
CA PRO A 92 2.86 16.17 -8.69
C PRO A 92 1.99 15.45 -7.64
N GLU A 93 1.41 16.23 -6.73
CA GLU A 93 0.31 15.77 -5.89
C GLU A 93 -0.97 15.71 -6.72
N LEU A 94 -1.59 14.55 -6.80
CA LEU A 94 -2.85 14.31 -7.52
C LEU A 94 -4.02 14.03 -6.58
N GLY A 95 -3.76 13.94 -5.27
CA GLY A 95 -4.77 13.59 -4.28
C GLY A 95 -5.15 12.11 -4.32
N ARG A 96 -6.18 11.75 -3.55
CA ARG A 96 -6.65 10.38 -3.39
C ARG A 96 -8.16 10.27 -3.50
N LEU A 97 -8.62 9.18 -4.13
CA LEU A 97 -10.04 8.80 -4.24
C LEU A 97 -10.49 7.92 -3.09
N THR A 98 -9.55 7.20 -2.45
CA THR A 98 -9.79 6.27 -1.36
C THR A 98 -8.93 6.56 -0.14
N GLY A 99 -9.30 5.97 1.00
CA GLY A 99 -8.66 6.24 2.28
C GLY A 99 -9.38 7.35 3.06
N ARG A 100 -8.80 7.74 4.20
CA ARG A 100 -9.42 8.75 5.08
C ARG A 100 -9.20 10.15 4.52
N GLY A 101 -10.30 10.86 4.22
CA GLY A 101 -10.26 12.22 3.67
C GLY A 101 -9.89 12.23 2.18
N ASN A 102 -10.89 11.98 1.33
CA ASN A 102 -10.72 12.09 -0.13
C ASN A 102 -10.31 13.52 -0.50
N THR A 103 -9.25 13.66 -1.27
CA THR A 103 -8.69 14.95 -1.69
C THR A 103 -8.68 15.12 -3.20
N ALA A 104 -8.99 14.07 -3.96
CA ALA A 104 -9.12 14.10 -5.41
C ALA A 104 -10.59 14.08 -5.85
N SER A 105 -10.87 14.75 -6.96
CA SER A 105 -12.14 14.67 -7.68
C SER A 105 -11.97 13.93 -9.01
N VAL A 106 -13.08 13.57 -9.63
CA VAL A 106 -13.11 12.95 -10.97
C VAL A 106 -12.43 13.86 -12.01
N GLU A 107 -12.56 15.19 -11.87
CA GLU A 107 -11.93 16.16 -12.78
C GLU A 107 -10.39 16.09 -12.70
N VAL A 108 -9.81 15.90 -11.51
CA VAL A 108 -8.36 15.73 -11.35
C VAL A 108 -7.90 14.48 -12.10
N VAL A 109 -8.63 13.38 -11.98
CA VAL A 109 -8.32 12.12 -12.67
C VAL A 109 -8.40 12.30 -14.19
N LEU A 110 -9.48 12.91 -14.69
CA LEU A 110 -9.65 13.18 -16.12
C LEU A 110 -8.56 14.09 -16.69
N LYS A 111 -8.16 15.14 -15.93
CA LYS A 111 -7.06 16.04 -16.31
C LYS A 111 -5.72 15.31 -16.35
N ALA A 112 -5.50 14.38 -15.45
CA ALA A 112 -4.27 13.60 -15.37
C ALA A 112 -4.14 12.58 -16.51
N LYS A 113 -5.24 12.19 -17.17
CA LYS A 113 -5.29 11.27 -18.33
C LYS A 113 -4.51 9.97 -18.08
N PRO A 114 -4.82 9.19 -17.05
CA PRO A 114 -4.19 7.90 -16.85
C PRO A 114 -4.76 6.85 -17.81
N ASP A 115 -3.98 5.80 -18.07
CA ASP A 115 -4.43 4.61 -18.81
C ASP A 115 -5.24 3.67 -17.90
N VAL A 116 -4.93 3.69 -16.59
CA VAL A 116 -5.59 2.89 -15.56
C VAL A 116 -5.54 3.59 -14.21
N ILE A 117 -6.60 3.40 -13.43
CA ILE A 117 -6.65 3.72 -12.01
C ILE A 117 -6.42 2.41 -11.25
N VAL A 118 -5.53 2.40 -10.26
CA VAL A 118 -5.29 1.23 -9.42
C VAL A 118 -5.51 1.58 -7.96
N ASP A 119 -6.11 0.67 -7.22
CA ASP A 119 -6.32 0.79 -5.78
C ASP A 119 -5.90 -0.48 -5.05
N VAL A 120 -5.45 -0.33 -3.83
CA VAL A 120 -5.02 -1.42 -2.95
C VAL A 120 -5.62 -1.19 -1.58
N GLY A 121 -6.41 -2.14 -1.11
CA GLY A 121 -7.07 -2.02 0.19
C GLY A 121 -8.22 -3.01 0.36
N SER A 122 -9.31 -2.55 0.95
CA SER A 122 -10.49 -3.39 1.13
C SER A 122 -11.22 -3.63 -0.19
N THR A 123 -11.54 -4.88 -0.48
CA THR A 123 -12.35 -5.30 -1.63
C THR A 123 -13.85 -5.37 -1.31
N ALA A 124 -14.26 -4.90 -0.12
CA ALA A 124 -15.65 -4.89 0.29
C ALA A 124 -16.54 -4.11 -0.70
N ARG A 125 -17.84 -4.46 -0.72
CA ARG A 125 -18.83 -3.94 -1.67
C ARG A 125 -18.83 -2.42 -1.82
N THR A 126 -18.57 -1.68 -0.74
CA THR A 126 -18.50 -0.21 -0.77
C THR A 126 -17.37 0.30 -1.67
N PHE A 127 -16.19 -0.35 -1.61
CA PHE A 127 -15.04 0.01 -2.42
C PHE A 127 -15.21 -0.44 -3.87
N ALA A 128 -15.76 -1.64 -4.09
CA ALA A 128 -16.11 -2.11 -5.43
C ALA A 128 -17.11 -1.17 -6.13
N SER A 129 -18.16 -0.74 -5.40
CA SER A 129 -19.12 0.22 -5.94
C SER A 129 -18.54 1.61 -6.20
N LEU A 130 -17.55 2.04 -5.44
CA LEU A 130 -16.80 3.27 -5.71
C LEU A 130 -15.99 3.13 -7.00
N ALA A 131 -15.28 2.03 -7.15
CA ALA A 131 -14.48 1.72 -8.34
C ALA A 131 -15.35 1.69 -9.62
N ASP A 132 -16.53 1.03 -9.56
CA ASP A 132 -17.49 0.99 -10.68
C ASP A 132 -17.94 2.40 -11.07
N ARG A 133 -18.34 3.20 -10.09
CA ARG A 133 -18.82 4.57 -10.32
C ARG A 133 -17.73 5.47 -10.92
N VAL A 134 -16.49 5.39 -10.41
CA VAL A 134 -15.39 6.19 -10.95
C VAL A 134 -15.06 5.73 -12.37
N GLN A 135 -15.00 4.43 -12.63
CA GLN A 135 -14.80 3.87 -13.97
C GLN A 135 -15.90 4.32 -14.95
N GLU A 136 -17.17 4.27 -14.54
CA GLU A 136 -18.32 4.70 -15.35
C GLU A 136 -18.24 6.22 -15.67
N GLN A 137 -17.91 7.05 -14.68
CA GLN A 137 -17.82 8.50 -14.85
C GLN A 137 -16.64 8.96 -15.68
N THR A 138 -15.53 8.22 -15.64
CA THR A 138 -14.28 8.62 -16.31
C THR A 138 -14.04 7.92 -17.63
N GLY A 139 -14.63 6.73 -17.82
CA GLY A 139 -14.27 5.81 -18.90
C GLY A 139 -12.90 5.17 -18.74
N ILE A 140 -12.21 5.39 -17.61
CA ILE A 140 -10.87 4.88 -17.34
C ILE A 140 -10.99 3.58 -16.53
N PRO A 141 -10.30 2.48 -16.94
CA PRO A 141 -10.30 1.23 -16.19
C PRO A 141 -9.86 1.44 -14.73
N TYR A 142 -10.58 0.83 -13.80
CA TYR A 142 -10.27 0.88 -12.36
C TYR A 142 -10.07 -0.53 -11.83
N VAL A 143 -8.87 -0.82 -11.32
CA VAL A 143 -8.49 -2.12 -10.75
C VAL A 143 -8.41 -2.00 -9.23
N LEU A 144 -9.10 -2.90 -8.52
CA LEU A 144 -9.10 -2.97 -7.06
C LEU A 144 -8.42 -4.27 -6.61
N LEU A 145 -7.32 -4.15 -5.85
CA LEU A 145 -6.55 -5.28 -5.33
C LEU A 145 -6.70 -5.40 -3.80
N ASP A 146 -6.71 -6.62 -3.33
CA ASP A 146 -6.79 -6.94 -1.91
C ASP A 146 -5.53 -6.45 -1.16
N GLY A 147 -5.71 -5.63 -0.14
CA GLY A 147 -4.65 -5.02 0.65
C GLY A 147 -4.25 -5.80 1.91
N HIS A 148 -4.78 -7.00 2.16
CA HIS A 148 -4.41 -7.81 3.32
C HIS A 148 -2.97 -8.32 3.23
N LEU A 149 -2.33 -8.53 4.37
CA LEU A 149 -0.92 -8.95 4.44
C LEU A 149 -0.66 -10.30 3.77
N ASP A 150 -1.50 -11.28 4.03
CA ASP A 150 -1.38 -12.61 3.42
C ASP A 150 -1.56 -12.59 1.90
N ALA A 151 -2.32 -11.62 1.39
CA ALA A 151 -2.51 -11.44 -0.05
C ALA A 151 -1.32 -10.72 -0.73
N THR A 152 -0.36 -10.18 0.03
CA THR A 152 0.71 -9.31 -0.51
C THR A 152 1.49 -9.94 -1.67
N PRO A 153 1.94 -11.20 -1.67
CA PRO A 153 2.63 -11.78 -2.83
C PRO A 153 1.75 -11.80 -4.09
N ALA A 154 0.51 -12.28 -3.96
CA ALA A 154 -0.44 -12.32 -5.08
C ALA A 154 -0.85 -10.92 -5.57
N GLN A 155 -1.00 -9.96 -4.65
CA GLN A 155 -1.26 -8.56 -4.95
C GLN A 155 -0.13 -7.94 -5.80
N ILE A 156 1.14 -8.23 -5.45
CA ILE A 156 2.32 -7.77 -6.19
C ILE A 156 2.31 -8.33 -7.62
N GLU A 157 2.06 -9.64 -7.79
CA GLU A 157 2.01 -10.30 -9.10
C GLU A 157 0.86 -9.74 -9.96
N LYS A 158 -0.33 -9.55 -9.38
CA LYS A 158 -1.48 -8.96 -10.06
C LYS A 158 -1.21 -7.52 -10.49
N MET A 159 -0.65 -6.70 -9.60
CA MET A 159 -0.27 -5.33 -9.94
C MET A 159 0.79 -5.32 -11.05
N ALA A 160 1.80 -6.17 -10.99
CA ALA A 160 2.82 -6.29 -12.02
C ALA A 160 2.23 -6.71 -13.37
N THR A 161 1.22 -7.59 -13.35
CA THR A 161 0.46 -7.97 -14.56
C THR A 161 -0.27 -6.76 -15.13
N VAL A 162 -0.96 -5.97 -14.32
CA VAL A 162 -1.63 -4.73 -14.76
C VAL A 162 -0.63 -3.76 -15.39
N LEU A 163 0.53 -3.59 -14.75
CA LEU A 163 1.57 -2.66 -15.17
C LEU A 163 2.43 -3.18 -16.34
N GLY A 164 2.34 -4.47 -16.73
CA GLY A 164 3.16 -5.07 -17.77
C GLY A 164 4.64 -5.24 -17.37
N VAL A 165 4.92 -5.51 -16.10
CA VAL A 165 6.28 -5.70 -15.54
C VAL A 165 6.40 -7.05 -14.78
N PRO A 166 6.09 -8.20 -15.41
CA PRO A 166 5.97 -9.48 -14.72
C PRO A 166 7.28 -9.97 -14.07
N GLU A 167 8.43 -9.65 -14.64
CA GLU A 167 9.73 -10.06 -14.08
C GLU A 167 10.02 -9.34 -12.77
N ARG A 168 9.79 -8.03 -12.74
CA ARG A 168 9.92 -7.24 -11.52
C ARG A 168 8.89 -7.67 -10.48
N GLY A 169 7.68 -8.00 -10.93
CA GLY A 169 6.63 -8.55 -10.06
C GLY A 169 7.07 -9.83 -9.36
N ARG A 170 7.64 -10.79 -10.09
CA ARG A 170 8.16 -12.04 -9.51
C ARG A 170 9.27 -11.79 -8.48
N GLU A 171 10.26 -10.95 -8.81
CA GLU A 171 11.35 -10.60 -7.89
C GLU A 171 10.83 -10.12 -6.53
N ILE A 172 9.90 -9.17 -6.55
CA ILE A 172 9.33 -8.56 -5.33
C ILE A 172 8.35 -9.52 -4.63
N ALA A 173 7.53 -10.27 -5.37
CA ALA A 173 6.61 -11.24 -4.82
C ALA A 173 7.34 -12.41 -4.14
N ASP A 174 8.42 -12.89 -4.72
CA ASP A 174 9.27 -13.93 -4.13
C ASP A 174 9.92 -13.46 -2.82
N TYR A 175 10.36 -12.21 -2.76
CA TYR A 175 10.85 -11.61 -1.51
C TYR A 175 9.73 -11.60 -0.45
N ALA A 176 8.56 -11.07 -0.80
CA ALA A 176 7.42 -11.00 0.11
C ALA A 176 6.99 -12.39 0.59
N LYS A 177 6.92 -13.36 -0.32
CA LYS A 177 6.53 -14.74 0.01
C LYS A 177 7.51 -15.39 0.98
N ARG A 178 8.82 -15.31 0.71
CA ARG A 178 9.84 -15.88 1.61
C ARG A 178 9.76 -15.28 3.01
N LEU A 179 9.56 -13.97 3.12
CA LEU A 179 9.43 -13.27 4.39
C LEU A 179 8.18 -13.75 5.16
N ILE A 180 7.03 -13.77 4.50
CA ILE A 180 5.75 -14.17 5.08
C ILE A 180 5.77 -15.64 5.53
N ASP A 181 6.25 -16.54 4.66
CA ASP A 181 6.34 -17.99 4.97
C ASP A 181 7.25 -18.23 6.18
N ASN A 182 8.44 -17.57 6.23
CA ASN A 182 9.37 -17.70 7.37
C ASN A 182 8.76 -17.19 8.68
N LEU A 183 8.03 -16.08 8.63
CA LEU A 183 7.33 -15.55 9.81
C LEU A 183 6.24 -16.52 10.28
N HIS A 184 5.39 -17.00 9.38
CA HIS A 184 4.33 -17.95 9.72
C HIS A 184 4.86 -19.22 10.38
N GLU A 185 5.93 -19.83 9.81
CA GLU A 185 6.55 -21.02 10.36
C GLU A 185 7.05 -20.79 11.80
N ARG A 186 7.76 -19.69 12.03
CA ARG A 186 8.33 -19.38 13.34
C ARG A 186 7.29 -18.98 14.37
N ILE A 187 6.24 -18.24 13.97
CA ILE A 187 5.14 -17.82 14.85
C ILE A 187 4.29 -19.03 15.25
N ALA A 188 4.09 -20.01 14.35
CA ALA A 188 3.33 -21.21 14.66
C ALA A 188 3.94 -22.01 15.82
N ALA A 189 5.25 -21.89 16.05
CA ALA A 189 5.94 -22.54 17.18
C ALA A 189 5.79 -21.78 18.51
N ILE A 190 5.24 -20.57 18.53
CA ILE A 190 5.09 -19.75 19.73
C ILE A 190 3.80 -20.12 20.47
N PRO A 191 3.88 -20.60 21.72
CA PRO A 191 2.72 -20.92 22.53
C PRO A 191 1.78 -19.71 22.70
N ALA A 192 0.47 -19.97 22.76
CA ALA A 192 -0.51 -18.89 22.96
C ALA A 192 -0.28 -18.07 24.24
N SER A 193 0.26 -18.70 25.30
CA SER A 193 0.60 -18.05 26.58
C SER A 193 1.79 -17.09 26.50
N GLU A 194 2.58 -17.15 25.42
CA GLU A 194 3.74 -16.27 25.20
C GLU A 194 3.42 -15.12 24.22
N ARG A 195 2.20 -15.05 23.73
CA ARG A 195 1.76 -14.04 22.77
C ARG A 195 1.36 -12.77 23.51
N PRO A 196 2.07 -11.63 23.27
CA PRO A 196 1.82 -10.41 24.03
C PRO A 196 0.52 -9.71 23.62
N GLU A 197 -0.05 -8.99 24.57
CA GLU A 197 -1.17 -8.07 24.37
C GLU A 197 -0.66 -6.72 23.89
N VAL A 198 -1.14 -6.28 22.72
CA VAL A 198 -0.63 -5.11 22.00
C VAL A 198 -1.74 -4.10 21.78
N TYR A 199 -1.45 -2.84 22.10
CA TYR A 199 -2.29 -1.70 21.76
C TYR A 199 -1.63 -0.85 20.67
N TYR A 200 -2.37 -0.52 19.62
CA TYR A 200 -1.94 0.45 18.62
C TYR A 200 -2.47 1.84 18.97
N ALA A 201 -1.59 2.71 19.43
CA ALA A 201 -1.89 4.08 19.82
C ALA A 201 -1.67 5.04 18.64
N ARG A 202 -2.73 5.52 18.01
CA ARG A 202 -2.70 6.38 16.84
C ARG A 202 -3.17 7.79 17.15
N GLY A 203 -2.50 8.78 16.54
CA GLY A 203 -2.74 10.20 16.76
C GLY A 203 -2.10 10.75 18.03
N PRO A 204 -2.08 12.08 18.20
CA PRO A 204 -1.28 12.74 19.22
C PRO A 204 -1.72 12.43 20.68
N GLN A 205 -2.92 11.95 20.84
CA GLN A 205 -3.44 11.52 22.16
C GLN A 205 -3.35 10.00 22.36
N GLY A 206 -2.98 9.23 21.31
CA GLY A 206 -2.91 7.79 21.35
C GLY A 206 -4.26 7.07 21.49
N LEU A 207 -5.37 7.76 21.29
CA LEU A 207 -6.73 7.27 21.55
C LEU A 207 -7.50 6.84 20.28
N VAL A 208 -6.85 6.79 19.13
CA VAL A 208 -7.38 6.14 17.92
C VAL A 208 -6.68 4.81 17.77
N THR A 209 -7.44 3.72 17.52
CA THR A 209 -6.87 2.38 17.33
C THR A 209 -7.62 1.62 16.25
N GLY A 210 -7.08 0.49 15.83
CA GLY A 210 -7.75 -0.44 14.91
C GLY A 210 -8.47 -1.53 15.66
N LEU A 211 -9.72 -1.76 15.31
CA LEU A 211 -10.53 -2.86 15.82
C LEU A 211 -10.16 -4.19 15.13
N GLY A 212 -10.68 -5.31 15.61
CA GLY A 212 -10.44 -6.64 15.04
C GLY A 212 -10.77 -6.71 13.55
N GLY A 213 -9.84 -7.22 12.75
CA GLY A 213 -9.93 -7.29 11.29
C GLY A 213 -9.68 -5.97 10.57
N SER A 214 -9.22 -4.92 11.26
CA SER A 214 -8.77 -3.69 10.61
C SER A 214 -7.41 -3.87 9.97
N ILE A 215 -7.28 -3.53 8.70
CA ILE A 215 -6.01 -3.54 7.95
C ILE A 215 -4.90 -2.70 8.63
N ASN A 216 -5.29 -1.71 9.44
CA ASN A 216 -4.35 -0.81 10.14
C ASN A 216 -3.64 -1.47 11.34
N VAL A 217 -4.14 -2.60 11.83
CA VAL A 217 -3.55 -3.37 12.96
C VAL A 217 -3.30 -4.83 12.62
N GLU A 218 -3.52 -5.21 11.38
CA GLU A 218 -3.38 -6.59 10.89
C GLU A 218 -2.01 -7.19 11.22
N MET A 219 -0.95 -6.38 11.27
CA MET A 219 0.40 -6.82 11.64
C MET A 219 0.46 -7.46 13.04
N ILE A 220 -0.33 -6.97 14.00
CA ILE A 220 -0.41 -7.53 15.36
C ILE A 220 -0.95 -8.96 15.29
N GLU A 221 -2.10 -9.11 14.61
CA GLU A 221 -2.79 -10.40 14.46
C GLU A 221 -1.97 -11.37 13.58
N PHE A 222 -1.33 -10.86 12.51
CA PHE A 222 -0.44 -11.63 11.63
C PHE A 222 0.74 -12.24 12.40
N LEU A 223 1.35 -11.50 13.32
CA LEU A 223 2.42 -12.00 14.19
C LEU A 223 1.89 -12.83 15.37
N GLY A 224 0.60 -13.18 15.38
CA GLY A 224 -0.01 -14.00 16.42
C GLY A 224 -0.15 -13.31 17.77
N ALA A 225 0.16 -12.03 17.89
CA ALA A 225 -0.06 -11.25 19.09
C ALA A 225 -1.55 -10.87 19.25
N VAL A 226 -1.93 -10.49 20.45
CA VAL A 226 -3.31 -10.13 20.78
C VAL A 226 -3.53 -8.63 20.61
N ASN A 227 -4.36 -8.25 19.64
CA ASN A 227 -4.86 -6.88 19.57
C ASN A 227 -5.87 -6.66 20.69
N VAL A 228 -5.55 -5.84 21.70
CA VAL A 228 -6.45 -5.61 22.86
C VAL A 228 -7.78 -4.97 22.46
N ALA A 229 -7.84 -4.25 21.34
CA ALA A 229 -9.06 -3.71 20.75
C ALA A 229 -9.80 -4.68 19.82
N GLY A 230 -9.28 -5.92 19.66
CA GLY A 230 -9.76 -6.91 18.71
C GLY A 230 -11.10 -7.56 19.03
N GLY A 231 -11.62 -7.38 20.26
CA GLY A 231 -12.91 -7.95 20.68
C GLY A 231 -14.14 -7.39 19.92
N THR A 232 -13.99 -6.27 19.25
CA THR A 232 -15.00 -5.69 18.34
C THR A 232 -14.44 -5.63 16.93
N ARG A 233 -15.21 -6.06 15.93
CA ARG A 233 -14.79 -5.97 14.53
C ARG A 233 -15.10 -4.61 13.94
N GLY A 234 -14.17 -4.10 13.13
CA GLY A 234 -14.35 -2.81 12.47
C GLY A 234 -13.06 -2.24 11.89
N GLY A 235 -13.11 -0.96 11.52
CA GLY A 235 -11.94 -0.20 11.06
C GLY A 235 -11.23 0.53 12.20
N LEU A 236 -10.85 1.77 11.94
CA LEU A 236 -10.29 2.67 12.95
C LEU A 236 -11.42 3.24 13.82
N ALA A 237 -11.22 3.25 15.15
CA ALA A 237 -12.15 3.78 16.13
C ALA A 237 -11.44 4.65 17.18
N ASN A 238 -12.20 5.61 17.76
CA ASN A 238 -11.77 6.31 18.95
C ASN A 238 -12.15 5.48 20.17
N VAL A 239 -11.26 5.43 21.16
CA VAL A 239 -11.47 4.76 22.45
C VAL A 239 -11.24 5.72 23.60
N GLY A 240 -11.87 5.47 24.75
CA GLY A 240 -11.58 6.21 25.96
C GLY A 240 -10.27 5.76 26.60
N LEU A 241 -9.60 6.66 27.32
CA LEU A 241 -8.36 6.33 28.03
C LEU A 241 -8.62 5.27 29.13
N GLU A 242 -9.77 5.32 29.77
CA GLU A 242 -10.20 4.33 30.76
C GLU A 242 -10.29 2.93 30.17
N GLN A 243 -10.69 2.82 28.91
CA GLN A 243 -10.72 1.54 28.19
C GLN A 243 -9.31 1.02 27.93
N VAL A 244 -8.35 1.89 27.59
CA VAL A 244 -6.96 1.50 27.41
C VAL A 244 -6.33 1.04 28.73
N VAL A 245 -6.64 1.74 29.84
CA VAL A 245 -6.22 1.33 31.19
C VAL A 245 -6.82 -0.02 31.59
N LEU A 246 -8.09 -0.27 31.22
CA LEU A 246 -8.74 -1.57 31.50
C LEU A 246 -8.11 -2.72 30.72
N TRP A 247 -7.67 -2.46 29.49
CA TRP A 247 -6.94 -3.45 28.69
C TRP A 247 -5.53 -3.73 29.21
N ASP A 248 -4.90 -2.75 29.87
CA ASP A 248 -3.52 -2.79 30.43
C ASP A 248 -2.51 -3.48 29.48
N PRO A 249 -2.34 -3.02 28.23
CA PRO A 249 -1.52 -3.71 27.23
C PRO A 249 -0.06 -3.86 27.66
N GLN A 250 0.55 -4.95 27.27
CA GLN A 250 1.96 -5.27 27.53
C GLN A 250 2.92 -4.55 26.57
N VAL A 251 2.42 -4.18 25.40
CA VAL A 251 3.16 -3.43 24.37
C VAL A 251 2.27 -2.36 23.78
N ILE A 252 2.82 -1.18 23.59
CA ILE A 252 2.19 -0.12 22.80
C ILE A 252 3.04 0.15 21.56
N VAL A 253 2.39 0.14 20.40
CA VAL A 253 2.98 0.61 19.14
C VAL A 253 2.29 1.91 18.76
N THR A 254 3.05 2.92 18.39
CA THR A 254 2.51 4.19 17.89
C THR A 254 3.21 4.61 16.61
N ASN A 255 2.52 5.39 15.79
CA ASN A 255 3.07 6.08 14.63
C ASN A 255 3.07 7.61 14.81
N ASP A 256 2.77 8.09 16.02
CA ASP A 256 2.70 9.51 16.33
C ASP A 256 3.88 9.92 17.22
N PRO A 257 4.84 10.71 16.71
CA PRO A 257 6.01 11.14 17.48
C PRO A 257 5.63 12.02 18.69
N ALA A 258 4.55 12.78 18.63
CA ALA A 258 4.12 13.62 19.74
C ALA A 258 3.60 12.73 20.90
N PHE A 259 2.75 11.74 20.59
CA PHE A 259 2.32 10.78 21.59
C PHE A 259 3.50 10.03 22.20
N TYR A 260 4.45 9.53 21.37
CA TYR A 260 5.62 8.80 21.85
C TYR A 260 6.49 9.63 22.80
N ARG A 261 6.69 10.92 22.51
CA ARG A 261 7.45 11.84 23.35
C ARG A 261 6.73 12.08 24.70
N ASP A 262 5.41 12.27 24.66
CA ASP A 262 4.65 12.78 25.80
C ASP A 262 4.12 11.65 26.72
N VAL A 263 3.93 10.42 26.22
CA VAL A 263 3.33 9.29 26.95
C VAL A 263 4.01 8.98 28.29
N TRP A 264 5.30 9.20 28.39
CA TRP A 264 6.13 8.92 29.58
C TRP A 264 5.84 9.84 30.78
N THR A 265 5.23 11.00 30.51
CA THR A 265 4.95 12.02 31.51
C THR A 265 3.45 12.17 31.83
N LEU A 266 2.60 11.47 31.08
CA LEU A 266 1.15 11.53 31.25
C LEU A 266 0.70 10.61 32.42
N PRO A 267 0.14 11.14 33.53
CA PRO A 267 -0.08 10.36 34.75
C PRO A 267 -0.91 9.09 34.54
N VAL A 268 -1.98 9.15 33.76
CA VAL A 268 -2.87 8.00 33.54
C VAL A 268 -2.18 6.93 32.72
N TRP A 269 -1.41 7.33 31.66
CA TRP A 269 -0.65 6.40 30.85
C TRP A 269 0.43 5.67 31.65
N ASN A 270 1.00 6.30 32.68
CA ASN A 270 1.99 5.69 33.57
C ASN A 270 1.41 4.52 34.42
N SER A 271 0.11 4.36 34.49
CA SER A 271 -0.52 3.19 35.14
C SER A 271 -0.52 1.94 34.24
N ILE A 272 -0.30 2.09 32.94
CA ILE A 272 -0.35 1.00 31.96
C ILE A 272 0.96 0.21 31.95
N GLU A 273 0.89 -1.12 31.90
CA GLU A 273 2.05 -2.02 31.97
C GLU A 273 3.11 -1.68 30.92
N ALA A 274 2.72 -1.46 29.66
CA ALA A 274 3.63 -1.12 28.59
C ALA A 274 4.46 0.14 28.89
N VAL A 275 3.87 1.16 29.48
CA VAL A 275 4.57 2.41 29.85
C VAL A 275 5.49 2.18 31.03
N ARG A 276 5.02 1.50 32.10
CA ARG A 276 5.84 1.17 33.27
C ARG A 276 7.07 0.34 32.94
N ARG A 277 6.94 -0.55 31.92
CA ARG A 277 8.03 -1.44 31.47
C ARG A 277 8.82 -0.89 30.30
N HIS A 278 8.63 0.35 29.91
CA HIS A 278 9.27 0.99 28.77
C HIS A 278 9.09 0.20 27.44
N ARG A 279 7.91 -0.38 27.24
CA ARG A 279 7.54 -1.13 26.01
C ARG A 279 6.57 -0.34 25.13
N VAL A 280 6.85 0.94 24.94
CA VAL A 280 6.18 1.80 23.97
C VAL A 280 7.16 2.04 22.82
N TYR A 281 6.72 1.79 21.59
CA TYR A 281 7.58 1.83 20.42
C TYR A 281 7.00 2.74 19.35
N LEU A 282 7.82 3.68 18.87
CA LEU A 282 7.49 4.49 17.70
C LEU A 282 7.86 3.72 16.45
N SER A 283 6.87 3.45 15.59
CA SER A 283 7.12 2.80 14.31
C SER A 283 7.96 3.69 13.39
N PRO A 284 9.03 3.16 12.77
CA PRO A 284 9.71 3.88 11.70
C PRO A 284 8.72 4.31 10.61
N HIS A 285 8.94 5.49 10.00
CA HIS A 285 7.93 6.10 9.13
C HIS A 285 8.49 6.76 7.86
N LEU A 286 9.79 6.66 7.60
CA LEU A 286 10.43 7.29 6.45
C LEU A 286 10.79 6.26 5.36
N PRO A 287 10.46 6.50 4.09
CA PRO A 287 9.54 7.52 3.59
C PRO A 287 8.07 7.16 3.78
N PHE A 288 7.77 5.90 4.10
CA PHE A 288 6.44 5.35 4.38
C PHE A 288 6.43 4.61 5.71
N GLY A 289 5.33 4.73 6.44
CA GLY A 289 5.19 4.10 7.75
C GLY A 289 5.27 2.58 7.71
N TRP A 290 6.06 1.98 8.59
CA TRP A 290 6.25 0.53 8.62
C TRP A 290 5.07 -0.24 9.20
N PHE A 291 4.29 0.40 10.08
CA PHE A 291 3.13 -0.21 10.70
C PHE A 291 1.84 0.18 9.97
N ASP A 292 1.68 1.47 9.73
CA ASP A 292 0.54 2.12 9.10
C ASP A 292 1.03 3.36 8.35
N TYR A 293 0.18 4.09 7.61
CA TYR A 293 0.53 5.29 6.85
C TYR A 293 1.55 5.12 5.69
N PRO A 294 1.14 4.37 4.65
CA PRO A 294 -0.11 3.64 4.49
C PRO A 294 0.03 2.16 4.89
N PRO A 295 -1.07 1.44 5.12
CA PRO A 295 -1.04 -0.01 5.31
C PRO A 295 -0.86 -0.72 3.95
N GLY A 296 0.36 -0.73 3.45
CA GLY A 296 0.74 -1.26 2.14
C GLY A 296 1.93 -2.23 2.20
N ALA A 297 2.61 -2.45 1.07
CA ALA A 297 3.77 -3.34 0.97
C ALA A 297 4.94 -2.96 1.91
N ASN A 298 5.02 -1.68 2.33
CA ASN A 298 5.95 -1.19 3.34
C ASN A 298 5.81 -1.90 4.71
N ARG A 299 4.68 -2.56 4.99
CA ARG A 299 4.51 -3.37 6.20
C ARG A 299 5.41 -4.62 6.22
N LEU A 300 5.93 -5.07 5.08
CA LEU A 300 6.85 -6.21 5.05
C LEU A 300 8.11 -5.98 5.92
N ILE A 301 8.77 -4.83 5.78
CA ILE A 301 9.90 -4.49 6.66
C ILE A 301 9.43 -4.24 8.10
N GLY A 302 8.23 -3.69 8.25
CA GLY A 302 7.60 -3.49 9.56
C GLY A 302 7.32 -4.78 10.32
N LEU A 303 7.00 -5.89 9.62
CA LEU A 303 6.82 -7.21 10.24
C LEU A 303 8.11 -7.71 10.90
N LEU A 304 9.26 -7.53 10.26
CA LEU A 304 10.55 -7.93 10.85
C LEU A 304 10.85 -7.12 12.11
N TRP A 305 10.67 -5.80 12.03
CA TRP A 305 10.83 -4.89 13.17
C TRP A 305 9.89 -5.23 14.34
N LEU A 306 8.63 -5.47 14.04
CA LEU A 306 7.64 -5.77 15.07
C LEU A 306 7.84 -7.17 15.68
N ALA A 307 8.25 -8.15 14.88
CA ALA A 307 8.56 -9.50 15.35
C ALA A 307 9.71 -9.50 16.38
N ASP A 308 10.77 -8.72 16.13
CA ASP A 308 11.88 -8.54 17.08
C ASP A 308 11.42 -7.93 18.40
N ILE A 309 10.49 -6.95 18.34
CA ILE A 309 9.92 -6.29 19.52
C ILE A 309 9.04 -7.25 20.33
N LEU A 310 8.16 -7.98 19.65
CA LEU A 310 7.18 -8.83 20.31
C LEU A 310 7.81 -10.12 20.87
N TYR A 311 8.77 -10.69 20.15
CA TYR A 311 9.34 -12.00 20.44
C TYR A 311 10.88 -11.98 20.38
N PRO A 312 11.57 -11.19 21.23
CA PRO A 312 13.01 -10.99 21.18
C PRO A 312 13.86 -12.25 21.49
N ARG A 313 13.21 -13.35 21.92
CA ARG A 313 13.86 -14.64 22.09
C ARG A 313 13.77 -15.55 20.88
N VAL A 314 12.88 -15.23 19.95
CA VAL A 314 12.59 -16.01 18.74
C VAL A 314 13.19 -15.33 17.51
N PHE A 315 13.04 -14.03 17.39
CA PHE A 315 13.50 -13.24 16.25
C PHE A 315 14.72 -12.38 16.65
N HIS A 316 15.72 -12.36 15.77
CA HIS A 316 16.96 -11.56 15.91
C HIS A 316 17.37 -11.17 14.51
N TYR A 317 16.68 -10.18 13.93
CA TYR A 317 17.03 -9.70 12.60
C TYR A 317 18.15 -8.66 12.67
N ASP A 318 19.08 -8.73 11.71
CA ASP A 318 19.93 -7.59 11.39
C ASP A 318 19.10 -6.55 10.65
N LEU A 319 18.32 -5.78 11.43
CA LEU A 319 17.39 -4.78 10.86
C LEU A 319 18.10 -3.77 9.98
N ALA A 320 19.38 -3.45 10.22
CA ALA A 320 20.12 -2.53 9.37
C ALA A 320 20.30 -3.12 7.96
N ARG A 321 20.67 -4.39 7.87
CA ARG A 321 20.79 -5.12 6.61
C ARG A 321 19.44 -5.28 5.91
N GLU A 322 18.42 -5.64 6.67
CA GLU A 322 17.05 -5.83 6.12
C GLU A 322 16.52 -4.50 5.55
N VAL A 323 16.79 -3.37 6.20
CA VAL A 323 16.44 -2.03 5.70
C VAL A 323 17.17 -1.73 4.40
N GLU A 324 18.49 -1.99 4.31
CA GLU A 324 19.25 -1.75 3.07
C GLU A 324 18.71 -2.58 1.91
N GLU A 325 18.37 -3.84 2.14
CA GLU A 325 17.82 -4.75 1.13
C GLU A 325 16.42 -4.28 0.71
N PHE A 326 15.51 -4.07 1.66
CA PHE A 326 14.14 -3.66 1.39
C PHE A 326 14.07 -2.32 0.66
N TYR A 327 14.82 -1.30 1.13
CA TYR A 327 14.81 0.03 0.51
C TYR A 327 15.41 0.00 -0.90
N GLY A 328 16.46 -0.79 -1.10
CA GLY A 328 17.02 -1.01 -2.44
C GLY A 328 16.01 -1.64 -3.38
N LEU A 329 15.28 -2.65 -2.90
CA LEU A 329 14.30 -3.40 -3.67
C LEU A 329 13.01 -2.61 -3.90
N PHE A 330 12.42 -1.97 -2.88
CA PHE A 330 11.10 -1.34 -2.97
C PHE A 330 11.16 0.16 -3.29
N TYR A 331 12.20 0.86 -2.84
CA TYR A 331 12.28 2.32 -2.97
C TYR A 331 13.37 2.79 -3.94
N HIS A 332 14.00 1.84 -4.65
CA HIS A 332 15.01 2.12 -5.69
C HIS A 332 16.19 2.96 -5.19
N ARG A 333 16.44 2.92 -3.89
CA ARG A 333 17.53 3.64 -3.24
C ARG A 333 17.96 2.94 -1.95
N LYS A 334 19.24 2.60 -1.85
CA LYS A 334 19.81 2.14 -0.59
C LYS A 334 20.06 3.33 0.32
N PRO A 335 19.61 3.28 1.58
CA PRO A 335 19.93 4.31 2.57
C PRO A 335 21.40 4.27 2.97
N THR A 336 21.94 5.40 3.47
CA THR A 336 23.26 5.42 4.09
C THR A 336 23.20 4.79 5.48
N ALA A 337 24.35 4.34 6.02
CA ALA A 337 24.41 3.81 7.38
C ALA A 337 23.95 4.83 8.45
N GLU A 338 24.11 6.13 8.20
CA GLU A 338 23.61 7.19 9.06
C GLU A 338 22.07 7.26 9.02
N GLN A 339 21.49 7.23 7.81
CA GLN A 339 20.04 7.18 7.63
C GLN A 339 19.42 5.94 8.30
N VAL A 340 20.07 4.78 8.18
CA VAL A 340 19.60 3.55 8.84
C VAL A 340 19.59 3.70 10.36
N ARG A 341 20.65 4.28 10.96
CA ARG A 341 20.70 4.55 12.40
C ARG A 341 19.62 5.54 12.84
N GLU A 342 19.40 6.62 12.07
CA GLU A 342 18.34 7.59 12.34
C GLU A 342 16.97 6.94 12.29
N LEU A 343 16.72 6.09 11.27
CA LEU A 343 15.45 5.42 11.06
C LEU A 343 15.09 4.42 12.17
N LEU A 344 16.10 3.63 12.61
CA LEU A 344 15.89 2.61 13.62
C LEU A 344 15.88 3.18 15.05
N GLY A 345 16.41 4.37 15.24
CA GLY A 345 16.67 4.94 16.55
C GLY A 345 17.83 4.25 17.29
N GLU A 346 18.23 4.78 18.42
CA GLU A 346 19.15 4.06 19.32
C GLU A 346 18.35 3.02 20.13
N PRO A 347 18.77 1.75 20.15
CA PRO A 347 18.10 0.73 20.93
C PRO A 347 18.03 1.15 22.42
N GLY A 348 16.81 1.30 22.96
CA GLY A 348 16.62 1.50 24.39
C GLY A 348 16.77 2.95 24.90
N VAL A 349 16.93 3.93 24.03
CA VAL A 349 16.94 5.35 24.41
C VAL A 349 15.54 5.95 24.19
N ALA A 350 14.87 6.31 25.26
CA ALA A 350 13.73 7.22 25.16
C ALA A 350 14.19 8.52 24.48
N PRO A 351 13.42 9.11 23.56
CA PRO A 351 13.82 10.36 22.91
C PRO A 351 14.06 11.43 23.99
N ARG A 352 15.20 12.11 23.89
CA ARG A 352 15.55 13.25 24.75
C ARG A 352 14.68 14.45 24.43
#